data_e5caaf74ad232f854bfadd79d1041497
#
_entry.id   e5caaf74ad232f854bfadd79d1041497
#
_cell.length_a   1.000
_cell.length_b   1.000
_cell.length_c   1.000
_cell.angle_alpha   90.00
_cell.angle_beta   90.00
_cell.angle_gamma   90.00
#
_symmetry.space_group_name_H-M   'P 1'
#
loop_
_entity.id
_entity.type
_entity.pdbx_description
1 polymer ?
#
loop_
_entity_poly.entity_id
_entity_poly.type
_entity_poly.pdbx_seq_one_letter_code
_entity_poly.pdbx_strand_id
1 'polypeptide(L)'
;MKSKKWVHTIVASVVCFVIIAALIVGNVACWLNANIITSFLCGYGFDEDGESTVAARESGNALAEDVEEEGVVLLKNENNVLPLKNNKVNVFGWAGSDNGFIPQGTGSGTGSRNDYVTFYGGLEAADIEYNTKLADAYNALPYKRVEGGSFVIEATTEGLYDSYYGVTEVGEDFYTDELMNNARAFSDTAIVVIGRLMGEGNDYSKKQYISTGDDNNDRKLLSISEREEYMLDLVTANFENVIVITNTTNPMEMGFIEDPGIDAAMHIGTPGTRGAIGVANLLKGTVSPSGHLADTMAYDLSTAASYATSGREGVGSYLDISTDTTLGTRQNKYSEYLEDIYVGYRWYETADAEGFWESEYAKNRWGVESYEDVVHFPFGYGLSYTTFDWVITDTSVKEGAVLEADDTIKIGVTVTNTGDYAGKEVVQLYMQSPYTAYDIE
;
A
#
# COMPACT_ATOMS: atom_id res chain seq x y z
N MET A 1 -26.63 -72.42 31.05
CA MET A 1 -26.47 -72.08 29.59
C MET A 1 -27.07 -70.75 29.18
N LYS A 2 -28.18 -70.24 29.74
CA LYS A 2 -28.79 -68.99 29.37
C LYS A 2 -27.91 -67.76 29.70
N SER A 3 -27.15 -67.76 30.80
CA SER A 3 -26.33 -66.58 31.21
C SER A 3 -25.11 -66.32 30.32
N LYS A 4 -24.47 -67.36 29.79
CA LYS A 4 -23.34 -67.16 28.86
C LYS A 4 -23.75 -66.54 27.52
N LYS A 5 -24.91 -66.93 26.99
CA LYS A 5 -25.43 -66.34 25.74
C LYS A 5 -25.73 -64.83 25.90
N TRP A 6 -26.27 -64.43 27.01
CA TRP A 6 -26.57 -63.02 27.30
C TRP A 6 -25.31 -62.14 27.43
N VAL A 7 -24.27 -62.67 28.11
CA VAL A 7 -22.96 -62.00 28.19
C VAL A 7 -22.33 -61.81 26.79
N HIS A 8 -22.36 -62.87 25.92
CA HIS A 8 -21.84 -62.74 24.55
C HIS A 8 -22.63 -61.71 23.72
N THR A 9 -23.94 -61.62 23.90
CA THR A 9 -24.75 -60.60 23.19
C THR A 9 -24.41 -59.22 23.66
N ILE A 10 -24.24 -58.97 24.95
CA ILE A 10 -23.83 -57.63 25.48
C ILE A 10 -22.44 -57.28 24.96
N VAL A 11 -21.48 -58.19 25.05
CA VAL A 11 -20.12 -57.91 24.55
C VAL A 11 -20.13 -57.62 23.06
N ALA A 12 -20.86 -58.38 22.24
CA ALA A 12 -21.00 -58.13 20.83
C ALA A 12 -21.65 -56.74 20.54
N SER A 13 -22.71 -56.38 21.29
CA SER A 13 -23.37 -55.10 21.15
C SER A 13 -22.45 -53.94 21.51
N VAL A 14 -21.65 -54.06 22.57
CA VAL A 14 -20.67 -53.03 22.97
C VAL A 14 -19.56 -52.91 21.91
N VAL A 15 -19.04 -54.01 21.40
CA VAL A 15 -18.05 -54.03 20.33
C VAL A 15 -18.60 -53.34 19.06
N CYS A 16 -19.81 -53.71 18.65
CA CYS A 16 -20.46 -53.08 17.50
C CYS A 16 -20.65 -51.56 17.71
N PHE A 17 -21.09 -51.14 18.89
CA PHE A 17 -21.22 -49.71 19.22
C PHE A 17 -19.90 -48.98 19.11
N VAL A 18 -18.81 -49.53 19.68
CA VAL A 18 -17.49 -48.94 19.62
C VAL A 18 -16.99 -48.80 18.16
N ILE A 19 -17.22 -49.85 17.35
CA ILE A 19 -16.83 -49.84 15.93
C ILE A 19 -17.62 -48.75 15.18
N ILE A 20 -18.94 -48.66 15.41
CA ILE A 20 -19.78 -47.64 14.78
C ILE A 20 -19.34 -46.22 15.19
N ALA A 21 -19.09 -46.01 16.49
CA ALA A 21 -18.59 -44.75 16.99
C ALA A 21 -17.23 -44.36 16.37
N ALA A 22 -16.30 -45.33 16.27
CA ALA A 22 -15.00 -45.09 15.65
C ALA A 22 -15.13 -44.78 14.15
N LEU A 23 -16.04 -45.43 13.44
CA LEU A 23 -16.32 -45.13 12.03
C LEU A 23 -16.93 -43.74 11.83
N ILE A 24 -17.85 -43.31 12.71
CA ILE A 24 -18.44 -41.99 12.67
C ILE A 24 -17.35 -40.91 12.90
N VAL A 25 -16.56 -41.09 13.98
CA VAL A 25 -15.46 -40.17 14.28
C VAL A 25 -14.44 -40.08 13.16
N GLY A 26 -14.05 -41.27 12.60
CA GLY A 26 -13.13 -41.31 11.46
C GLY A 26 -13.68 -40.60 10.22
N ASN A 27 -14.95 -40.83 9.89
CA ASN A 27 -15.58 -40.13 8.74
C ASN A 27 -15.66 -38.63 8.96
N VAL A 28 -16.05 -38.18 10.15
CA VAL A 28 -16.09 -36.74 10.49
C VAL A 28 -14.69 -36.12 10.41
N ALA A 29 -13.68 -36.81 10.95
CA ALA A 29 -12.30 -36.36 10.87
C ALA A 29 -11.80 -36.26 9.41
N CYS A 30 -12.09 -37.26 8.58
CA CYS A 30 -11.79 -37.25 7.16
C CYS A 30 -12.52 -36.12 6.42
N TRP A 31 -13.78 -35.88 6.75
CA TRP A 31 -14.56 -34.78 6.14
C TRP A 31 -14.02 -33.39 6.53
N LEU A 32 -13.72 -33.19 7.82
CA LEU A 32 -13.14 -31.93 8.31
C LEU A 32 -11.74 -31.64 7.71
N ASN A 33 -11.00 -32.70 7.33
CA ASN A 33 -9.67 -32.57 6.74
C ASN A 33 -9.66 -32.96 5.26
N ALA A 34 -10.80 -32.97 4.59
CA ALA A 34 -10.92 -33.44 3.20
C ALA A 34 -9.94 -32.74 2.26
N ASN A 35 -9.76 -31.44 2.41
CA ASN A 35 -8.83 -30.64 1.58
C ASN A 35 -7.38 -31.09 1.76
N ILE A 36 -6.95 -31.31 3.02
CA ILE A 36 -5.58 -31.78 3.33
C ILE A 36 -5.38 -33.20 2.80
N ILE A 37 -6.35 -34.09 3.03
CA ILE A 37 -6.30 -35.48 2.59
C ILE A 37 -6.30 -35.57 1.06
N THR A 38 -7.13 -34.76 0.40
CA THR A 38 -7.18 -34.69 -1.07
C THR A 38 -5.88 -34.14 -1.64
N SER A 39 -5.32 -33.09 -1.06
CA SER A 39 -4.01 -32.55 -1.47
C SER A 39 -2.90 -33.56 -1.33
N PHE A 40 -2.93 -34.39 -0.25
CA PHE A 40 -1.89 -35.40 0.01
C PHE A 40 -2.04 -36.66 -0.84
N LEU A 41 -3.28 -37.12 -1.04
CA LEU A 41 -3.54 -38.37 -1.77
C LEU A 41 -3.67 -38.21 -3.28
N CYS A 42 -4.20 -37.10 -3.72
CA CYS A 42 -4.34 -36.82 -5.16
C CYS A 42 -3.05 -36.30 -5.78
N GLY A 43 -2.01 -36.04 -4.92
CA GLY A 43 -0.72 -35.60 -5.40
C GLY A 43 -0.93 -34.51 -6.45
N TYR A 44 -1.51 -33.35 -6.06
CA TYR A 44 -1.33 -32.20 -6.88
C TYR A 44 0.16 -31.86 -6.85
N GLY A 45 0.94 -32.68 -7.50
CA GLY A 45 2.23 -32.33 -8.00
C GLY A 45 1.94 -31.20 -8.97
N PHE A 46 2.07 -29.98 -8.50
CA PHE A 46 2.10 -28.82 -9.37
C PHE A 46 3.28 -29.12 -10.30
N ASP A 47 3.00 -29.41 -11.55
CA ASP A 47 4.04 -29.49 -12.57
C ASP A 47 4.41 -28.04 -12.88
N GLU A 48 5.38 -27.51 -12.12
CA GLU A 48 5.83 -26.13 -12.23
C GLU A 48 6.36 -25.81 -13.63
N ASP A 49 6.85 -26.84 -14.33
CA ASP A 49 7.41 -26.75 -15.69
C ASP A 49 6.39 -27.19 -16.76
N GLY A 50 5.18 -27.58 -16.36
CA GLY A 50 4.12 -27.96 -17.29
C GLY A 50 3.73 -26.79 -18.22
N GLU A 51 3.59 -27.06 -19.51
CA GLU A 51 3.29 -26.05 -20.53
C GLU A 51 2.09 -25.15 -20.17
N SER A 52 1.02 -25.74 -19.60
CA SER A 52 -0.15 -24.99 -19.14
C SER A 52 0.13 -24.12 -17.91
N THR A 53 1.00 -24.56 -17.01
CA THR A 53 1.40 -23.81 -15.82
C THR A 53 2.28 -22.63 -16.19
N VAL A 54 3.24 -22.83 -17.08
CA VAL A 54 4.10 -21.79 -17.62
C VAL A 54 3.26 -20.74 -18.34
N ALA A 55 2.36 -21.15 -19.24
CA ALA A 55 1.49 -20.21 -19.96
C ALA A 55 0.56 -19.42 -19.03
N ALA A 56 0.01 -20.05 -17.96
CA ALA A 56 -0.80 -19.35 -16.97
C ALA A 56 0.02 -18.33 -16.17
N ARG A 57 1.28 -18.68 -15.82
CA ARG A 57 2.20 -17.78 -15.12
C ARG A 57 2.58 -16.59 -15.99
N GLU A 58 2.90 -16.81 -17.25
CA GLU A 58 3.20 -15.73 -18.23
C GLU A 58 2.02 -14.77 -18.39
N SER A 59 0.80 -15.32 -18.53
CA SER A 59 -0.41 -14.50 -18.62
C SER A 59 -0.68 -13.73 -17.32
N GLY A 60 -0.45 -14.34 -16.16
CA GLY A 60 -0.58 -13.67 -14.86
C GLY A 60 0.45 -12.56 -14.67
N ASN A 61 1.68 -12.77 -15.12
CA ASN A 61 2.74 -11.76 -15.08
C ASN A 61 2.41 -10.55 -15.95
N ALA A 62 1.93 -10.76 -17.18
CA ALA A 62 1.52 -9.69 -18.07
C ALA A 62 0.34 -8.89 -17.44
N LEU A 63 -0.65 -9.59 -16.87
CA LEU A 63 -1.75 -8.92 -16.20
C LEU A 63 -1.29 -8.11 -14.98
N ALA A 64 -0.28 -8.58 -14.23
CA ALA A 64 0.27 -7.84 -13.09
C ALA A 64 0.97 -6.54 -13.53
N GLU A 65 1.62 -6.55 -14.68
CA GLU A 65 2.20 -5.34 -15.31
C GLU A 65 1.09 -4.35 -15.69
N ASP A 66 0.05 -4.82 -16.39
CA ASP A 66 -1.12 -4.00 -16.78
C ASP A 66 -1.85 -3.40 -15.57
N VAL A 67 -2.03 -4.18 -14.49
CA VAL A 67 -2.68 -3.72 -13.26
C VAL A 67 -1.90 -2.58 -12.62
N GLU A 68 -0.57 -2.67 -12.60
CA GLU A 68 0.26 -1.60 -12.05
C GLU A 68 0.26 -0.36 -12.92
N GLU A 69 0.31 -0.50 -14.25
CA GLU A 69 0.19 0.62 -15.19
C GLU A 69 -1.11 1.41 -14.99
N GLU A 70 -2.19 0.73 -14.64
CA GLU A 70 -3.49 1.36 -14.35
C GLU A 70 -3.63 1.80 -12.88
N GLY A 71 -2.84 1.24 -11.97
CA GLY A 71 -2.92 1.49 -10.53
C GLY A 71 -2.05 2.63 -10.03
N VAL A 72 -0.95 2.92 -10.69
CA VAL A 72 -0.05 4.02 -10.31
C VAL A 72 -0.75 5.36 -10.44
N VAL A 73 -0.67 6.17 -9.39
CA VAL A 73 -1.26 7.52 -9.38
C VAL A 73 -0.18 8.57 -9.59
N LEU A 74 -0.33 9.36 -10.64
CA LEU A 74 0.49 10.55 -10.87
C LEU A 74 -0.09 11.70 -10.02
N LEU A 75 0.68 12.15 -9.01
CA LEU A 75 0.26 13.19 -8.08
C LEU A 75 0.67 14.60 -8.50
N LYS A 76 1.82 14.72 -9.14
CA LYS A 76 2.41 15.99 -9.61
C LYS A 76 3.17 15.76 -10.90
N ASN A 77 3.10 16.69 -11.86
CA ASN A 77 3.92 16.69 -13.08
C ASN A 77 4.07 18.10 -13.63
N GLU A 78 4.93 18.88 -13.00
CA GLU A 78 5.26 20.23 -13.45
C GLU A 78 6.31 20.20 -14.54
N ASN A 79 6.34 21.22 -15.36
CA ASN A 79 7.29 21.38 -16.48
C ASN A 79 7.28 20.19 -17.47
N ASN A 80 6.29 19.31 -17.40
CA ASN A 80 6.20 18.07 -18.18
C ASN A 80 7.51 17.27 -18.10
N VAL A 81 8.04 17.09 -16.88
CA VAL A 81 9.24 16.28 -16.66
C VAL A 81 8.96 14.82 -16.96
N LEU A 82 7.74 14.37 -16.74
CA LEU A 82 7.23 13.08 -17.18
C LEU A 82 6.30 13.24 -18.40
N PRO A 83 6.35 12.29 -19.37
CA PRO A 83 7.27 11.17 -19.44
C PRO A 83 8.73 11.63 -19.63
N LEU A 84 9.69 10.77 -19.23
CA LEU A 84 11.12 11.07 -19.29
C LEU A 84 11.54 11.52 -20.69
N LYS A 85 12.21 12.67 -20.78
CA LYS A 85 12.68 13.23 -22.04
C LYS A 85 13.96 12.54 -22.53
N ASN A 86 14.74 12.03 -21.60
CA ASN A 86 15.87 11.15 -21.89
C ASN A 86 15.77 9.92 -20.99
N ASN A 87 16.33 8.79 -21.45
CA ASN A 87 16.21 7.53 -20.73
C ASN A 87 17.40 7.31 -19.77
N LYS A 88 17.84 8.38 -19.04
CA LYS A 88 18.95 8.29 -18.08
C LYS A 88 18.53 8.91 -16.76
N VAL A 89 18.62 8.14 -15.68
CA VAL A 89 18.20 8.59 -14.36
C VAL A 89 19.21 8.22 -13.26
N ASN A 90 19.32 9.07 -12.25
CA ASN A 90 19.92 8.70 -10.98
C ASN A 90 18.81 8.26 -10.04
N VAL A 91 18.96 7.15 -9.33
CA VAL A 91 17.97 6.69 -8.33
C VAL A 91 18.55 6.88 -6.95
N PHE A 92 17.91 7.72 -6.16
CA PHE A 92 18.22 8.02 -4.77
C PHE A 92 17.19 7.37 -3.85
N GLY A 93 17.57 7.15 -2.60
CA GLY A 93 16.76 6.52 -1.58
C GLY A 93 16.99 5.02 -1.51
N TRP A 94 17.20 4.53 -0.27
CA TRP A 94 17.40 3.11 -0.05
C TRP A 94 16.21 2.27 -0.54
N ALA A 95 14.99 2.81 -0.49
CA ALA A 95 13.79 2.15 -1.00
C ALA A 95 13.81 1.90 -2.52
N GLY A 96 14.67 2.57 -3.27
CA GLY A 96 14.91 2.32 -4.70
C GLY A 96 15.91 1.19 -4.98
N SER A 97 16.67 0.74 -3.96
CA SER A 97 17.66 -0.34 -4.12
C SER A 97 17.03 -1.73 -4.21
N ASP A 98 17.79 -2.71 -4.70
CA ASP A 98 17.31 -4.09 -4.80
C ASP A 98 16.89 -4.68 -3.44
N ASN A 99 17.55 -4.25 -2.36
CA ASN A 99 17.23 -4.67 -1.00
C ASN A 99 16.14 -3.81 -0.34
N GLY A 100 15.94 -2.58 -0.80
CA GLY A 100 15.04 -1.58 -0.23
C GLY A 100 13.65 -1.57 -0.85
N PHE A 101 13.53 -1.89 -2.13
CA PHE A 101 12.27 -1.86 -2.86
C PHE A 101 11.20 -2.77 -2.24
N ILE A 102 9.94 -2.26 -2.18
CA ILE A 102 8.81 -2.92 -1.52
C ILE A 102 7.84 -3.42 -2.59
N PRO A 103 8.02 -4.64 -3.12
CA PRO A 103 7.11 -5.17 -4.13
C PRO A 103 5.77 -5.61 -3.54
N GLN A 104 5.69 -5.89 -2.24
CA GLN A 104 4.48 -6.34 -1.58
C GLN A 104 4.50 -5.98 -0.09
N GLY A 105 3.31 -5.91 0.52
CA GLY A 105 3.15 -5.73 1.95
C GLY A 105 3.53 -6.97 2.77
N THR A 106 3.20 -6.95 4.06
CA THR A 106 3.31 -8.11 4.95
C THR A 106 2.05 -8.98 4.85
N GLY A 107 2.12 -10.22 5.34
CA GLY A 107 0.96 -11.09 5.46
C GLY A 107 0.93 -12.26 4.48
N SER A 108 -0.22 -12.92 4.39
CA SER A 108 -0.40 -14.18 3.66
C SER A 108 -0.48 -14.04 2.13
N GLY A 109 -0.59 -12.83 1.62
CA GLY A 109 -0.54 -12.53 0.19
C GLY A 109 0.87 -12.45 -0.40
N THR A 110 1.90 -12.73 0.39
CA THR A 110 3.30 -12.66 -0.05
C THR A 110 3.66 -13.80 -0.99
N GLY A 111 4.15 -13.44 -2.19
CA GLY A 111 4.72 -14.39 -3.16
C GLY A 111 6.20 -14.73 -2.85
N SER A 112 6.78 -15.57 -3.69
CA SER A 112 8.21 -15.90 -3.60
C SER A 112 9.07 -14.68 -3.96
N ARG A 113 10.06 -14.36 -3.13
CA ARG A 113 11.00 -13.25 -3.38
C ARG A 113 11.87 -13.44 -4.62
N ASN A 114 12.08 -14.68 -5.04
CA ASN A 114 12.91 -14.98 -6.19
C ASN A 114 12.26 -14.60 -7.53
N ASP A 115 10.98 -14.26 -7.50
CA ASP A 115 10.20 -13.96 -8.71
C ASP A 115 9.96 -12.45 -8.92
N TYR A 116 10.50 -11.58 -8.02
CA TYR A 116 10.29 -10.14 -8.17
C TYR A 116 11.23 -9.50 -9.17
N VAL A 117 10.65 -8.58 -9.92
CA VAL A 117 11.40 -7.56 -10.62
C VAL A 117 11.67 -6.41 -9.66
N THR A 118 12.93 -6.09 -9.42
CA THR A 118 13.34 -4.93 -8.61
C THR A 118 13.06 -3.65 -9.37
N PHE A 119 13.17 -2.50 -8.69
CA PHE A 119 13.01 -1.21 -9.38
C PHE A 119 14.00 -1.05 -10.52
N TYR A 120 15.27 -1.39 -10.29
CA TYR A 120 16.28 -1.38 -11.36
C TYR A 120 15.97 -2.36 -12.48
N GLY A 121 15.48 -3.56 -12.16
CA GLY A 121 15.05 -4.52 -13.18
C GLY A 121 13.88 -4.01 -14.03
N GLY A 122 12.96 -3.22 -13.42
CA GLY A 122 11.91 -2.53 -14.17
C GLY A 122 12.47 -1.48 -15.13
N LEU A 123 13.41 -0.64 -14.67
CA LEU A 123 14.07 0.34 -15.51
C LEU A 123 14.80 -0.31 -16.70
N GLU A 124 15.51 -1.42 -16.46
CA GLU A 124 16.18 -2.19 -17.51
C GLU A 124 15.18 -2.74 -18.54
N ALA A 125 14.08 -3.32 -18.09
CA ALA A 125 13.04 -3.86 -18.97
C ALA A 125 12.40 -2.79 -19.86
N ALA A 126 12.35 -1.54 -19.39
CA ALA A 126 11.86 -0.40 -20.15
C ALA A 126 12.97 0.34 -20.94
N ASP A 127 14.19 -0.16 -21.02
CA ASP A 127 15.37 0.50 -21.62
C ASP A 127 15.62 1.91 -21.03
N ILE A 128 15.53 2.06 -19.72
CA ILE A 128 15.91 3.26 -19.00
C ILE A 128 17.27 2.98 -18.33
N GLU A 129 18.29 3.77 -18.70
CA GLU A 129 19.62 3.66 -18.12
C GLU A 129 19.62 4.31 -16.73
N TYR A 130 20.13 3.61 -15.73
CA TYR A 130 20.33 4.17 -14.40
C TYR A 130 21.82 4.22 -14.00
N ASN A 131 22.15 5.09 -13.06
CA ASN A 131 23.51 5.23 -12.58
C ASN A 131 23.92 4.01 -11.74
N THR A 132 24.64 3.09 -12.33
CA THR A 132 25.07 1.84 -11.66
C THR A 132 26.02 2.09 -10.50
N LYS A 133 26.85 3.14 -10.52
CA LYS A 133 27.73 3.47 -9.39
C LYS A 133 26.93 3.89 -8.16
N LEU A 134 25.87 4.66 -8.35
CA LEU A 134 24.97 5.04 -7.27
C LEU A 134 24.17 3.83 -6.76
N ALA A 135 23.63 3.01 -7.70
CA ALA A 135 22.92 1.78 -7.38
C ALA A 135 23.79 0.80 -6.59
N ASP A 136 25.04 0.58 -7.02
CA ASP A 136 25.99 -0.30 -6.34
C ASP A 136 26.29 0.20 -4.92
N ALA A 137 26.38 1.52 -4.73
CA ALA A 137 26.62 2.11 -3.40
C ALA A 137 25.45 1.82 -2.44
N TYR A 138 24.19 1.96 -2.89
CA TYR A 138 23.01 1.60 -2.10
C TYR A 138 22.89 0.09 -1.88
N ASN A 139 23.15 -0.74 -2.89
CA ASN A 139 23.08 -2.20 -2.79
C ASN A 139 24.22 -2.79 -1.90
N ALA A 140 25.32 -2.08 -1.73
CA ALA A 140 26.41 -2.48 -0.83
C ALA A 140 26.13 -2.20 0.65
N LEU A 141 25.04 -1.49 0.96
CA LEU A 141 24.68 -1.23 2.36
C LEU A 141 24.36 -2.54 3.10
N PRO A 142 24.70 -2.62 4.39
CA PRO A 142 24.47 -3.83 5.19
C PRO A 142 22.99 -4.06 5.54
N TYR A 143 22.10 -3.26 4.96
CA TYR A 143 20.67 -3.37 5.21
C TYR A 143 20.07 -4.47 4.34
N LYS A 144 19.34 -5.39 4.96
CA LYS A 144 18.64 -6.48 4.26
C LYS A 144 17.26 -6.66 4.85
N ARG A 145 16.30 -6.93 3.98
CA ARG A 145 15.03 -7.52 4.42
C ARG A 145 15.23 -9.00 4.66
N VAL A 146 14.78 -9.50 5.81
CA VAL A 146 14.93 -10.91 6.18
C VAL A 146 13.86 -11.76 5.49
N GLU A 147 14.25 -12.93 5.00
CA GLU A 147 13.36 -13.93 4.43
C GLU A 147 12.51 -14.62 5.51
N GLY A 148 11.27 -14.95 5.19
CA GLY A 148 10.44 -15.82 6.02
C GLY A 148 9.15 -15.22 6.56
N GLY A 149 8.41 -14.45 5.76
CA GLY A 149 7.04 -13.99 6.10
C GLY A 149 6.96 -12.91 7.17
N SER A 150 8.07 -12.64 7.82
CA SER A 150 8.27 -11.51 8.73
C SER A 150 9.41 -10.68 8.16
N PHE A 151 9.11 -9.51 7.69
CA PHE A 151 10.13 -8.62 7.15
C PHE A 151 10.88 -7.99 8.31
N VAL A 152 12.11 -8.36 8.49
CA VAL A 152 13.03 -7.74 9.44
C VAL A 152 14.11 -7.02 8.64
N ILE A 153 14.34 -5.75 8.89
CA ILE A 153 15.51 -5.05 8.40
C ILE A 153 16.64 -5.37 9.38
N GLU A 154 17.57 -6.23 9.01
CA GLU A 154 18.78 -6.45 9.80
C GLU A 154 19.75 -5.29 9.59
N ALA A 155 19.91 -4.46 10.61
CA ALA A 155 21.13 -3.68 10.75
C ALA A 155 22.18 -4.58 11.37
N THR A 156 23.26 -4.85 10.65
CA THR A 156 24.19 -5.95 10.93
C THR A 156 25.18 -5.68 12.06
N THR A 157 25.07 -4.71 12.94
CA THR A 157 26.11 -4.57 13.94
C THR A 157 25.71 -4.29 15.36
N GLU A 158 24.64 -3.63 15.69
CA GLU A 158 24.33 -3.37 17.10
C GLU A 158 22.86 -3.03 17.33
N GLY A 159 22.02 -4.04 17.34
CA GLY A 159 20.65 -3.91 17.81
C GLY A 159 19.63 -4.44 16.81
N LEU A 160 18.90 -5.44 17.26
CA LEU A 160 17.68 -5.89 16.64
C LEU A 160 16.65 -4.77 16.80
N TYR A 161 16.29 -4.14 15.71
CA TYR A 161 15.19 -3.21 15.70
C TYR A 161 13.92 -3.92 15.28
N ASP A 162 12.81 -3.54 15.88
CA ASP A 162 11.48 -3.97 15.49
C ASP A 162 11.19 -3.32 14.13
N SER A 163 11.50 -4.03 13.10
CA SER A 163 11.77 -3.58 11.75
C SER A 163 10.55 -3.19 10.94
N TYR A 164 9.37 -3.45 11.47
CA TYR A 164 8.11 -3.09 10.81
C TYR A 164 7.84 -1.58 10.82
N TYR A 165 8.50 -0.85 11.70
CA TYR A 165 8.28 0.58 11.92
C TYR A 165 9.52 1.41 11.66
N GLY A 166 10.58 0.77 11.19
CA GLY A 166 11.82 1.44 10.86
C GLY A 166 11.75 2.12 9.50
N VAL A 167 12.12 3.38 9.45
CA VAL A 167 12.44 4.07 8.21
C VAL A 167 13.93 3.94 8.00
N THR A 168 14.34 3.26 6.94
CA THR A 168 15.75 3.07 6.61
C THR A 168 16.15 4.04 5.52
N GLU A 169 17.04 4.95 5.84
CA GLU A 169 17.72 5.82 4.88
C GLU A 169 19.14 6.10 5.32
N VAL A 170 19.99 6.43 4.38
CA VAL A 170 21.42 6.71 4.63
C VAL A 170 21.61 8.07 5.28
N GLY A 171 22.72 8.21 6.03
CA GLY A 171 23.14 9.50 6.58
C GLY A 171 23.92 10.34 5.58
N GLU A 172 24.23 11.59 5.97
CA GLU A 172 24.97 12.56 5.15
C GLU A 172 26.29 12.04 4.63
N ASP A 173 27.02 11.25 5.44
CA ASP A 173 28.33 10.69 5.09
C ASP A 173 28.31 9.75 3.87
N PHE A 174 27.14 9.24 3.49
CA PHE A 174 26.99 8.41 2.31
C PHE A 174 27.18 9.22 1.02
N TYR A 175 26.72 10.46 0.99
CA TYR A 175 26.73 11.32 -0.19
C TYR A 175 28.06 12.03 -0.39
N THR A 176 29.13 11.25 -0.63
CA THR A 176 30.46 11.81 -0.86
C THR A 176 30.50 12.67 -2.12
N ASP A 177 31.45 13.64 -2.15
CA ASP A 177 31.68 14.47 -3.35
C ASP A 177 31.91 13.63 -4.61
N GLU A 178 32.60 12.49 -4.49
CA GLU A 178 32.85 11.59 -5.61
C GLU A 178 31.56 10.98 -6.14
N LEU A 179 30.68 10.50 -5.27
CA LEU A 179 29.38 9.92 -5.63
C LEU A 179 28.47 10.96 -6.27
N MET A 180 28.36 12.13 -5.67
CA MET A 180 27.53 13.22 -6.18
C MET A 180 28.05 13.81 -7.49
N ASN A 181 29.37 13.94 -7.67
CA ASN A 181 29.97 14.35 -8.94
C ASN A 181 29.70 13.34 -10.04
N ASN A 182 29.76 12.04 -9.73
CA ASN A 182 29.41 10.99 -10.67
C ASN A 182 27.92 11.07 -11.06
N ALA A 183 27.01 11.23 -10.10
CA ALA A 183 25.58 11.34 -10.35
C ALA A 183 25.25 12.53 -11.25
N ARG A 184 25.77 13.71 -10.96
CA ARG A 184 25.59 14.91 -11.81
C ARG A 184 26.16 14.75 -13.23
N ALA A 185 27.28 14.03 -13.37
CA ALA A 185 27.87 13.77 -14.68
C ALA A 185 27.09 12.73 -15.50
N PHE A 186 26.30 11.87 -14.84
CA PHE A 186 25.54 10.82 -15.49
C PHE A 186 24.22 11.32 -16.07
N SER A 187 23.42 12.06 -15.30
CA SER A 187 22.13 12.61 -15.71
C SER A 187 21.73 13.83 -14.89
N ASP A 188 21.00 14.75 -15.50
CA ASP A 188 20.34 15.88 -14.87
C ASP A 188 19.00 15.49 -14.18
N THR A 189 18.58 14.26 -14.32
CA THR A 189 17.32 13.72 -13.79
C THR A 189 17.59 12.77 -12.64
N ALA A 190 16.91 13.02 -11.54
CA ALA A 190 16.94 12.21 -10.32
C ALA A 190 15.55 11.68 -9.99
N ILE A 191 15.47 10.39 -9.64
CA ILE A 191 14.29 9.75 -9.04
C ILE A 191 14.62 9.50 -7.58
N VAL A 192 13.76 9.97 -6.66
CA VAL A 192 13.86 9.71 -5.23
C VAL A 192 12.77 8.74 -4.84
N VAL A 193 13.14 7.57 -4.30
CA VAL A 193 12.18 6.54 -3.88
C VAL A 193 12.07 6.52 -2.35
N ILE A 194 10.86 6.75 -1.85
CA ILE A 194 10.51 6.74 -0.43
C ILE A 194 9.59 5.54 -0.18
N GLY A 195 9.96 4.68 0.77
CA GLY A 195 9.23 3.45 1.05
C GLY A 195 8.75 3.31 2.48
N ARG A 196 7.54 2.75 2.65
CA ARG A 196 6.99 2.33 3.94
C ARG A 196 6.43 0.93 3.83
N LEU A 197 7.01 -0.01 4.59
CA LEU A 197 6.53 -1.39 4.61
C LEU A 197 5.41 -1.52 5.63
N MET A 198 4.23 -1.89 5.16
CA MET A 198 3.06 -2.15 5.98
C MET A 198 2.24 -3.31 5.40
N GLY A 199 1.34 -3.87 6.18
CA GLY A 199 0.46 -4.94 5.72
C GLY A 199 -0.14 -5.75 6.86
N GLU A 200 -0.77 -6.85 6.48
CA GLU A 200 -1.50 -7.76 7.37
C GLU A 200 -0.65 -8.18 8.58
N GLY A 201 -1.28 -8.19 9.77
CA GLY A 201 -0.63 -8.63 11.01
C GLY A 201 0.28 -7.59 11.67
N ASN A 202 0.41 -6.40 11.08
CA ASN A 202 1.25 -5.33 11.56
C ASN A 202 0.49 -4.02 11.61
N ASP A 203 -0.04 -3.68 12.79
CA ASP A 203 -0.59 -2.36 13.03
C ASP A 203 0.50 -1.30 12.84
N TYR A 204 0.20 -0.20 12.17
CA TYR A 204 1.16 0.86 12.00
C TYR A 204 1.50 1.53 13.35
N SER A 205 2.73 2.01 13.47
CA SER A 205 3.12 2.88 14.58
C SER A 205 2.86 4.34 14.22
N LYS A 206 2.40 5.14 15.18
CA LYS A 206 2.26 6.59 15.01
C LYS A 206 3.61 7.31 14.98
N LYS A 207 4.67 6.63 15.40
CA LYS A 207 6.03 7.15 15.44
C LYS A 207 6.95 6.37 14.52
N GLN A 208 7.92 7.07 13.98
CA GLN A 208 9.04 6.43 13.27
C GLN A 208 9.97 5.76 14.28
N TYR A 209 10.47 4.58 13.89
CA TYR A 209 11.63 3.96 14.50
C TYR A 209 12.74 3.95 13.45
N ILE A 210 13.83 4.67 13.68
CA ILE A 210 14.95 4.70 12.74
C ILE A 210 15.81 3.48 12.99
N SER A 211 15.99 2.67 11.97
CA SER A 211 16.83 1.46 12.04
C SER A 211 18.33 1.77 12.11
N THR A 212 18.72 3.02 12.03
CA THR A 212 20.13 3.44 11.84
C THR A 212 20.73 4.26 12.97
N GLY A 213 20.08 4.29 14.15
CA GLY A 213 20.73 4.81 15.37
C GLY A 213 20.58 6.29 15.69
N ASP A 214 19.72 7.03 14.98
CA ASP A 214 19.35 8.38 15.37
C ASP A 214 18.15 8.35 16.34
N ASP A 215 18.37 8.84 17.55
CA ASP A 215 17.44 8.72 18.68
C ASP A 215 16.27 9.72 18.69
N ASN A 216 16.13 10.56 17.68
CA ASN A 216 15.14 11.63 17.73
C ASN A 216 13.96 11.40 16.80
N ASN A 217 12.93 10.70 17.29
CA ASN A 217 11.80 10.25 16.49
C ASN A 217 10.46 10.71 17.02
N ASP A 218 10.27 12.02 17.12
CA ASP A 218 8.92 12.58 17.29
C ASP A 218 8.14 12.67 15.96
N ARG A 219 8.76 12.27 14.83
CA ARG A 219 8.11 12.25 13.52
C ARG A 219 7.14 11.07 13.41
N LYS A 220 6.09 11.23 12.62
CA LYS A 220 5.12 10.17 12.33
C LYS A 220 5.70 9.19 11.30
N LEU A 221 5.34 7.91 11.40
CA LEU A 221 5.82 6.88 10.48
C LEU A 221 5.48 7.21 9.02
N LEU A 222 4.30 7.76 8.78
CA LEU A 222 3.80 8.09 7.44
C LEU A 222 4.15 9.51 6.99
N SER A 223 5.08 10.18 7.68
CA SER A 223 5.78 11.38 7.20
C SER A 223 7.21 11.04 6.77
N ILE A 224 7.90 11.97 6.12
CA ILE A 224 9.32 11.78 5.78
C ILE A 224 10.19 11.88 7.04
N SER A 225 11.29 11.11 7.07
CA SER A 225 12.31 11.16 8.11
C SER A 225 13.28 12.32 7.89
N GLU A 226 14.08 12.65 8.91
CA GLU A 226 15.13 13.68 8.77
C GLU A 226 16.16 13.33 7.70
N ARG A 227 16.47 12.05 7.52
CA ARG A 227 17.40 11.60 6.47
C ARG A 227 16.78 11.66 5.09
N GLU A 228 15.51 11.32 4.96
CA GLU A 228 14.77 11.49 3.69
C GLU A 228 14.64 12.97 3.33
N GLU A 229 14.39 13.85 4.31
CA GLU A 229 14.35 15.30 4.12
C GLU A 229 15.72 15.81 3.65
N TYR A 230 16.82 15.44 4.35
CA TYR A 230 18.16 15.78 3.92
C TYR A 230 18.48 15.30 2.50
N MET A 231 18.09 14.06 2.16
CA MET A 231 18.25 13.52 0.81
C MET A 231 17.49 14.33 -0.23
N LEU A 232 16.25 14.70 0.05
CA LEU A 232 15.43 15.53 -0.84
C LEU A 232 16.07 16.90 -1.05
N ASP A 233 16.47 17.58 0.03
CA ASP A 233 17.16 18.87 -0.04
C ASP A 233 18.44 18.79 -0.88
N LEU A 234 19.23 17.71 -0.68
CA LEU A 234 20.45 17.47 -1.44
C LEU A 234 20.14 17.25 -2.93
N VAL A 235 19.13 16.47 -3.24
CA VAL A 235 18.78 16.12 -4.62
C VAL A 235 18.20 17.33 -5.34
N THR A 236 17.26 18.05 -4.75
CA THR A 236 16.66 19.26 -5.35
C THR A 236 17.67 20.37 -5.58
N ALA A 237 18.69 20.49 -4.71
CA ALA A 237 19.80 21.44 -4.89
C ALA A 237 20.78 21.05 -6.02
N ASN A 238 20.79 19.82 -6.50
CA ASN A 238 21.82 19.30 -7.41
C ASN A 238 21.32 18.81 -8.77
N PHE A 239 20.03 18.62 -8.95
CA PHE A 239 19.43 18.08 -10.17
C PHE A 239 18.36 19.03 -10.72
N GLU A 240 18.24 19.08 -12.04
CA GLU A 240 17.29 19.95 -12.73
C GLU A 240 15.88 19.34 -12.75
N ASN A 241 15.79 17.99 -12.84
CA ASN A 241 14.52 17.28 -12.91
C ASN A 241 14.46 16.28 -11.74
N VAL A 242 13.56 16.50 -10.80
CA VAL A 242 13.40 15.65 -9.63
C VAL A 242 12.03 15.02 -9.61
N ILE A 243 12.01 13.69 -9.59
CA ILE A 243 10.81 12.85 -9.56
C ILE A 243 10.78 12.09 -8.23
N VAL A 244 9.71 12.21 -7.47
CA VAL A 244 9.52 11.44 -6.24
C VAL A 244 8.60 10.26 -6.50
N ILE A 245 8.97 9.09 -6.00
CA ILE A 245 8.13 7.88 -6.03
C ILE A 245 7.88 7.43 -4.59
N THR A 246 6.62 7.31 -4.18
CA THR A 246 6.26 6.69 -2.92
C THR A 246 5.84 5.25 -3.12
N ASN A 247 6.59 4.34 -2.48
CA ASN A 247 6.40 2.89 -2.53
C ASN A 247 5.81 2.41 -1.18
N THR A 248 4.51 2.55 -1.05
CA THR A 248 3.75 2.17 0.15
C THR A 248 2.28 1.96 -0.17
N THR A 249 1.61 1.08 0.55
CA THR A 249 0.16 0.85 0.42
C THR A 249 -0.68 1.86 1.19
N ASN A 250 -0.07 2.66 2.05
CA ASN A 250 -0.77 3.61 2.90
C ASN A 250 -0.63 5.02 2.38
N PRO A 251 -1.64 5.88 2.60
CA PRO A 251 -1.47 7.32 2.39
C PRO A 251 -0.33 7.84 3.27
N MET A 252 0.44 8.79 2.75
CA MET A 252 1.52 9.48 3.46
C MET A 252 1.22 10.98 3.55
N GLU A 253 1.84 11.64 4.51
CA GLU A 253 1.87 13.10 4.58
C GLU A 253 2.80 13.63 3.49
N MET A 254 2.22 14.03 2.37
CA MET A 254 2.93 14.35 1.11
C MET A 254 3.27 15.83 0.94
N GLY A 255 3.06 16.68 1.96
CA GLY A 255 3.31 18.13 1.85
C GLY A 255 4.71 18.52 1.34
N PHE A 256 5.70 17.64 1.54
CA PHE A 256 7.07 17.86 1.05
C PHE A 256 7.18 17.92 -0.49
N ILE A 257 6.23 17.37 -1.26
CA ILE A 257 6.28 17.46 -2.73
C ILE A 257 5.89 18.83 -3.28
N GLU A 258 5.41 19.74 -2.42
CA GLU A 258 5.18 21.13 -2.79
C GLU A 258 6.47 21.92 -2.97
N ASP A 259 7.61 21.37 -2.54
CA ASP A 259 8.91 21.98 -2.84
C ASP A 259 9.03 22.24 -4.34
N PRO A 260 9.32 23.49 -4.76
CA PRO A 260 9.46 23.84 -6.17
C PRO A 260 10.62 23.13 -6.88
N GLY A 261 11.55 22.53 -6.15
CA GLY A 261 12.61 21.68 -6.68
C GLY A 261 12.16 20.25 -7.02
N ILE A 262 10.92 19.86 -6.68
CA ILE A 262 10.33 18.56 -7.04
C ILE A 262 9.35 18.77 -8.18
N ASP A 263 9.65 18.25 -9.37
CA ASP A 263 8.85 18.45 -10.58
C ASP A 263 7.71 17.46 -10.75
N ALA A 264 7.91 16.21 -10.31
CA ALA A 264 6.88 15.18 -10.40
C ALA A 264 6.83 14.27 -9.18
N ALA A 265 5.65 13.70 -8.91
CA ALA A 265 5.45 12.72 -7.86
C ALA A 265 4.48 11.62 -8.32
N MET A 266 4.83 10.37 -8.01
CA MET A 266 4.00 9.18 -8.27
C MET A 266 3.82 8.36 -7.00
N HIS A 267 2.61 7.85 -6.79
CA HIS A 267 2.30 6.87 -5.74
C HIS A 267 2.10 5.51 -6.39
N ILE A 268 2.97 4.55 -6.08
CA ILE A 268 3.01 3.26 -6.76
C ILE A 268 2.48 2.09 -5.90
N GLY A 269 2.00 2.35 -4.68
CA GLY A 269 1.57 1.25 -3.82
C GLY A 269 2.68 0.23 -3.56
N THR A 270 2.33 -1.04 -3.67
CA THR A 270 3.25 -2.20 -3.66
C THR A 270 3.02 -3.01 -4.93
N PRO A 271 3.87 -2.88 -5.93
CA PRO A 271 3.58 -3.24 -7.33
C PRO A 271 3.57 -4.75 -7.63
N GLY A 272 3.73 -5.61 -6.63
CA GLY A 272 3.75 -7.06 -6.83
C GLY A 272 5.02 -7.56 -7.52
N THR A 273 4.93 -8.76 -8.10
CA THR A 273 6.10 -9.43 -8.67
C THR A 273 6.64 -8.78 -9.95
N ARG A 274 5.78 -8.13 -10.73
CA ARG A 274 6.11 -7.60 -12.06
C ARG A 274 5.82 -6.12 -12.23
N GLY A 275 5.10 -5.50 -11.31
CA GLY A 275 4.63 -4.12 -11.47
C GLY A 275 5.75 -3.07 -11.58
N ALA A 276 6.97 -3.35 -11.11
CA ALA A 276 8.10 -2.46 -11.35
C ALA A 276 8.35 -2.18 -12.85
N ILE A 277 7.97 -3.11 -13.75
CA ILE A 277 7.99 -2.89 -15.19
C ILE A 277 6.91 -1.89 -15.59
N GLY A 278 5.69 -2.03 -15.05
CA GLY A 278 4.58 -1.09 -15.29
C GLY A 278 4.95 0.33 -14.85
N VAL A 279 5.56 0.48 -13.65
CA VAL A 279 6.08 1.79 -13.19
C VAL A 279 7.09 2.36 -14.20
N ALA A 280 8.02 1.56 -14.67
CA ALA A 280 9.04 2.01 -15.64
C ALA A 280 8.43 2.35 -17.00
N ASN A 281 7.39 1.64 -17.45
CA ASN A 281 6.64 1.97 -18.67
C ASN A 281 5.94 3.33 -18.57
N LEU A 282 5.40 3.65 -17.40
CA LEU A 282 4.84 4.98 -17.13
C LEU A 282 5.93 6.05 -17.15
N LEU A 283 7.05 5.84 -16.45
CA LEU A 283 8.18 6.79 -16.46
C LEU A 283 8.65 7.06 -17.88
N LYS A 284 8.76 6.04 -18.74
CA LYS A 284 9.15 6.17 -20.14
C LYS A 284 8.09 6.81 -21.03
N GLY A 285 6.82 6.77 -20.61
CA GLY A 285 5.69 7.25 -21.43
C GLY A 285 5.21 6.26 -22.47
N THR A 286 5.53 4.99 -22.34
CA THR A 286 4.94 3.91 -23.16
C THR A 286 3.43 3.82 -22.93
N VAL A 287 3.00 4.10 -21.68
CA VAL A 287 1.62 4.19 -21.25
C VAL A 287 1.44 5.51 -20.48
N SER A 288 0.27 6.13 -20.57
CA SER A 288 -0.10 7.29 -19.74
C SER A 288 -0.69 6.83 -18.41
N PRO A 289 -0.35 7.49 -17.29
CA PRO A 289 -1.01 7.24 -16.00
C PRO A 289 -2.52 7.43 -16.11
N SER A 290 -3.27 6.55 -15.44
CA SER A 290 -4.73 6.59 -15.36
C SER A 290 -5.25 6.21 -13.97
N GLY A 291 -4.35 5.93 -13.03
CA GLY A 291 -4.69 5.60 -11.66
C GLY A 291 -5.22 6.81 -10.89
N HIS A 292 -6.15 6.54 -9.96
CA HIS A 292 -6.74 7.52 -9.08
C HIS A 292 -6.65 7.04 -7.65
N LEU A 293 -6.45 7.96 -6.71
CA LEU A 293 -6.34 7.64 -5.28
C LEU A 293 -7.62 6.95 -4.78
N ALA A 294 -7.44 5.83 -4.11
CA ALA A 294 -8.49 5.12 -3.38
C ALA A 294 -8.60 5.58 -1.91
N ASP A 295 -7.82 6.59 -1.54
CA ASP A 295 -7.80 7.22 -0.22
C ASP A 295 -7.68 8.74 -0.34
N THR A 296 -8.01 9.45 0.76
CA THR A 296 -7.70 10.87 0.92
C THR A 296 -6.31 11.00 1.53
N MET A 297 -5.43 11.76 0.92
CA MET A 297 -4.12 12.10 1.48
C MET A 297 -4.18 13.45 2.16
N ALA A 298 -4.09 13.46 3.49
CA ALA A 298 -4.09 14.69 4.28
C ALA A 298 -2.66 15.20 4.52
N TYR A 299 -2.52 16.51 4.73
CA TYR A 299 -1.26 17.13 5.18
C TYR A 299 -0.83 16.60 6.55
N ASP A 300 -1.80 16.37 7.43
CA ASP A 300 -1.62 15.77 8.75
C ASP A 300 -2.61 14.62 8.93
N LEU A 301 -2.11 13.39 8.93
CA LEU A 301 -2.93 12.18 9.10
C LEU A 301 -3.64 12.10 10.46
N SER A 302 -3.24 12.93 11.45
CA SER A 302 -3.95 13.01 12.73
C SER A 302 -5.33 13.69 12.61
N THR A 303 -5.66 14.25 11.46
CA THR A 303 -6.99 14.77 11.12
C THR A 303 -7.99 13.67 10.76
N ALA A 304 -7.54 12.45 10.48
CA ALA A 304 -8.43 11.33 10.19
C ALA A 304 -9.25 10.93 11.42
N ALA A 305 -10.55 10.70 11.24
CA ALA A 305 -11.45 10.32 12.33
C ALA A 305 -10.99 9.07 13.09
N SER A 306 -10.46 8.08 12.36
CA SER A 306 -9.93 6.83 12.93
C SER A 306 -8.54 6.96 13.59
N TYR A 307 -7.87 8.10 13.46
CA TYR A 307 -6.48 8.22 13.94
C TYR A 307 -6.34 7.97 15.44
N ALA A 308 -7.29 8.42 16.24
CA ALA A 308 -7.23 8.25 17.70
C ALA A 308 -7.29 6.77 18.10
N THR A 309 -8.10 5.99 17.41
CA THR A 309 -8.41 4.58 17.70
C THR A 309 -7.54 3.58 16.93
N SER A 310 -6.85 4.04 15.88
CA SER A 310 -5.98 3.22 15.02
C SER A 310 -4.55 3.18 15.54
N GLY A 311 -3.81 2.18 15.04
CA GLY A 311 -2.38 2.04 15.29
C GLY A 311 -2.04 1.43 16.66
N ARG A 312 -0.75 1.16 16.84
CA ARG A 312 -0.18 0.45 18.00
C ARG A 312 -0.28 1.25 19.30
N GLU A 313 -0.16 2.57 19.20
CA GLU A 313 -0.21 3.53 20.31
C GLU A 313 -1.59 4.20 20.43
N GLY A 314 -2.59 3.68 19.74
CA GLY A 314 -3.94 4.27 19.72
C GLY A 314 -4.60 4.27 21.09
N VAL A 315 -5.19 5.41 21.45
CA VAL A 315 -5.93 5.56 22.72
C VAL A 315 -7.13 4.62 22.78
N GLY A 316 -7.57 4.07 21.65
CA GLY A 316 -8.69 3.12 21.58
C GLY A 316 -8.29 1.67 21.43
N SER A 317 -7.00 1.33 21.35
CA SER A 317 -6.58 -0.07 21.49
C SER A 317 -6.55 -0.42 22.98
N TYR A 318 -7.72 -0.67 23.51
CA TYR A 318 -7.86 -1.04 24.92
C TYR A 318 -7.25 -2.41 25.13
N LEU A 319 -6.26 -2.47 26.01
CA LEU A 319 -5.86 -3.74 26.61
C LEU A 319 -6.99 -4.20 27.52
N ASP A 320 -7.84 -5.10 27.05
CA ASP A 320 -8.68 -5.83 27.98
C ASP A 320 -7.75 -6.70 28.83
N ILE A 321 -7.53 -6.26 30.05
CA ILE A 321 -6.89 -7.05 31.09
C ILE A 321 -7.96 -8.04 31.61
N SER A 322 -8.56 -8.81 30.69
CA SER A 322 -9.34 -9.94 31.14
C SER A 322 -8.36 -10.95 31.74
N THR A 323 -8.54 -11.24 33.00
CA THR A 323 -7.79 -12.24 33.75
C THR A 323 -8.18 -13.67 33.37
N ASP A 324 -8.73 -13.89 32.16
CA ASP A 324 -9.00 -15.23 31.66
C ASP A 324 -7.68 -15.90 31.26
N THR A 325 -7.08 -16.56 32.23
CA THR A 325 -5.85 -17.32 32.11
C THR A 325 -6.03 -18.63 31.32
N THR A 326 -7.23 -18.97 30.85
CA THR A 326 -7.49 -20.21 30.13
C THR A 326 -6.87 -20.21 28.73
N LEU A 327 -6.59 -19.05 28.16
CA LEU A 327 -5.95 -18.87 26.85
C LEU A 327 -4.48 -18.44 26.93
N GLY A 328 -3.87 -18.50 28.10
CA GLY A 328 -2.50 -18.03 28.34
C GLY A 328 -2.42 -16.50 28.51
N THR A 329 -1.19 -15.98 28.61
CA THR A 329 -0.91 -14.56 28.88
C THR A 329 -1.14 -13.63 27.67
N ARG A 330 -1.96 -14.02 26.70
CA ARG A 330 -2.30 -13.15 25.57
C ARG A 330 -3.27 -12.06 26.05
N GLN A 331 -2.82 -10.83 25.99
CA GLN A 331 -3.68 -9.67 26.21
C GLN A 331 -4.67 -9.60 25.03
N ASN A 332 -5.95 -9.70 25.31
CA ASN A 332 -6.96 -9.45 24.30
C ASN A 332 -7.02 -7.95 24.04
N LYS A 333 -6.93 -7.56 22.79
CA LYS A 333 -7.12 -6.19 22.34
C LYS A 333 -8.51 -6.08 21.71
N TYR A 334 -9.17 -4.97 21.90
CA TYR A 334 -10.36 -4.61 21.16
C TYR A 334 -10.23 -3.18 20.62
N SER A 335 -10.91 -2.90 19.55
CA SER A 335 -10.97 -1.57 18.95
C SER A 335 -12.41 -1.12 18.89
N GLU A 336 -12.66 0.12 19.27
CA GLU A 336 -13.96 0.77 19.10
C GLU A 336 -13.92 1.59 17.81
N TYR A 337 -14.87 1.31 16.91
CA TYR A 337 -15.05 2.06 15.69
C TYR A 337 -15.89 3.31 15.96
N LEU A 338 -15.30 4.29 16.65
CA LEU A 338 -15.99 5.53 17.05
C LEU A 338 -16.36 6.38 15.84
N GLU A 339 -15.61 6.25 14.76
CA GLU A 339 -15.81 6.93 13.49
C GLU A 339 -16.99 6.40 12.68
N ASP A 340 -17.52 5.20 13.00
CA ASP A 340 -18.60 4.52 12.28
C ASP A 340 -18.32 4.47 10.76
N ILE A 341 -19.20 5.05 9.94
CA ILE A 341 -19.04 5.10 8.47
C ILE A 341 -18.11 6.22 7.99
N TYR A 342 -17.71 7.14 8.88
CA TYR A 342 -16.92 8.34 8.54
C TYR A 342 -15.43 8.03 8.50
N VAL A 343 -15.02 7.28 7.47
CA VAL A 343 -13.62 6.96 7.17
C VAL A 343 -13.23 7.48 5.79
N GLY A 344 -11.95 7.86 5.63
CA GLY A 344 -11.43 8.40 4.37
C GLY A 344 -12.24 9.61 3.90
N TYR A 345 -12.56 9.66 2.60
CA TYR A 345 -13.28 10.80 2.01
C TYR A 345 -14.65 11.07 2.67
N ARG A 346 -15.35 10.03 3.17
CA ARG A 346 -16.63 10.23 3.86
C ARG A 346 -16.51 11.08 5.11
N TRP A 347 -15.37 11.00 5.80
CA TRP A 347 -15.05 11.91 6.90
C TRP A 347 -14.69 13.31 6.40
N TYR A 348 -13.69 13.41 5.55
CA TYR A 348 -13.14 14.70 5.13
C TYR A 348 -14.17 15.58 4.42
N GLU A 349 -14.93 15.01 3.49
CA GLU A 349 -15.97 15.71 2.73
C GLU A 349 -17.20 16.07 3.61
N THR A 350 -17.59 15.18 4.54
CA THR A 350 -18.68 15.48 5.47
C THR A 350 -18.29 16.55 6.46
N ALA A 351 -17.07 16.49 6.99
CA ALA A 351 -16.54 17.50 7.90
C ALA A 351 -16.48 18.90 7.25
N ASP A 352 -16.13 18.95 5.97
CA ASP A 352 -16.17 20.17 5.18
C ASP A 352 -17.61 20.68 5.00
N ALA A 353 -18.51 19.84 4.53
CA ALA A 353 -19.92 20.20 4.30
C ALA A 353 -20.63 20.70 5.57
N GLU A 354 -20.22 20.22 6.76
CA GLU A 354 -20.74 20.64 8.06
C GLU A 354 -19.94 21.80 8.68
N GLY A 355 -18.93 22.35 7.98
CA GLY A 355 -18.13 23.46 8.46
C GLY A 355 -17.20 23.13 9.63
N PHE A 356 -16.83 21.85 9.78
CA PHE A 356 -15.98 21.41 10.89
C PHE A 356 -14.56 21.98 10.79
N TRP A 357 -14.00 22.03 9.57
CA TRP A 357 -12.64 22.53 9.36
C TRP A 357 -12.49 24.02 9.67
N GLU A 358 -13.57 24.81 9.56
CA GLU A 358 -13.63 26.23 9.90
C GLU A 358 -13.86 26.47 11.40
N SER A 359 -14.04 25.41 12.19
CA SER A 359 -14.35 25.52 13.61
C SER A 359 -13.14 25.97 14.44
N GLU A 360 -13.41 26.65 15.56
CA GLU A 360 -12.39 26.98 16.57
C GLU A 360 -11.68 25.73 17.13
N TYR A 361 -12.35 24.58 17.11
CA TYR A 361 -11.74 23.31 17.53
C TYR A 361 -10.65 22.86 16.54
N ALA A 362 -10.97 22.81 15.27
CA ALA A 362 -10.03 22.42 14.22
C ALA A 362 -8.83 23.37 14.16
N LYS A 363 -9.09 24.68 14.23
CA LYS A 363 -8.06 25.71 14.29
C LYS A 363 -7.13 25.54 15.50
N ASN A 364 -7.67 25.31 16.68
CA ASN A 364 -6.86 25.16 17.90
C ASN A 364 -6.11 23.83 17.93
N ARG A 365 -6.67 22.78 17.32
CA ARG A 365 -6.10 21.42 17.36
C ARG A 365 -5.02 21.19 16.30
N TRP A 366 -5.26 21.66 15.08
CA TRP A 366 -4.41 21.40 13.91
C TRP A 366 -3.90 22.65 13.22
N GLY A 367 -4.42 23.84 13.55
CA GLY A 367 -4.03 25.09 12.92
C GLY A 367 -4.65 25.31 11.55
N VAL A 368 -5.71 24.55 11.21
CA VAL A 368 -6.41 24.60 9.92
C VAL A 368 -7.60 25.55 9.96
N GLU A 369 -7.97 26.11 8.83
CA GLU A 369 -9.09 27.04 8.68
C GLU A 369 -10.02 26.67 7.50
N SER A 370 -9.64 25.68 6.69
CA SER A 370 -10.41 25.23 5.52
C SER A 370 -10.13 23.77 5.18
N TYR A 371 -10.91 23.21 4.26
CA TYR A 371 -10.68 21.87 3.69
C TYR A 371 -9.31 21.76 3.02
N GLU A 372 -8.91 22.78 2.27
CA GLU A 372 -7.65 22.84 1.54
C GLU A 372 -6.42 22.84 2.47
N ASP A 373 -6.56 23.31 3.72
CA ASP A 373 -5.49 23.22 4.72
C ASP A 373 -5.33 21.78 5.27
N VAL A 374 -6.35 20.95 5.10
CA VAL A 374 -6.40 19.59 5.64
C VAL A 374 -6.08 18.55 4.58
N VAL A 375 -6.71 18.64 3.41
CA VAL A 375 -6.64 17.65 2.35
C VAL A 375 -5.67 18.09 1.26
N HIS A 376 -4.57 17.36 1.13
CA HIS A 376 -3.60 17.59 0.07
C HIS A 376 -4.09 17.01 -1.27
N PHE A 377 -4.48 15.72 -1.26
CA PHE A 377 -5.08 15.05 -2.41
C PHE A 377 -6.39 14.39 -2.01
N PRO A 378 -7.51 14.79 -2.61
CA PRO A 378 -8.79 14.17 -2.32
C PRO A 378 -8.86 12.74 -2.88
N PHE A 379 -9.78 11.95 -2.35
CA PHE A 379 -10.17 10.66 -2.94
C PHE A 379 -10.50 10.83 -4.41
N GLY A 380 -9.99 9.92 -5.24
CA GLY A 380 -10.21 9.97 -6.67
C GLY A 380 -9.29 10.93 -7.43
N TYR A 381 -8.33 11.56 -6.78
CA TYR A 381 -7.33 12.39 -7.43
C TYR A 381 -6.35 11.53 -8.24
N GLY A 382 -5.98 12.02 -9.42
CA GLY A 382 -4.94 11.43 -10.27
C GLY A 382 -4.77 12.27 -11.52
N LEU A 383 -3.52 12.39 -11.99
CA LEU A 383 -3.16 13.08 -13.22
C LEU A 383 -2.84 12.09 -14.34
N SER A 384 -2.86 12.56 -15.56
CA SER A 384 -2.42 11.82 -16.76
C SER A 384 -1.43 12.65 -17.55
N TYR A 385 -0.77 12.04 -18.55
CA TYR A 385 0.03 12.79 -19.54
C TYR A 385 -0.84 13.48 -20.59
N THR A 386 -2.15 13.24 -20.55
CA THR A 386 -3.13 13.87 -21.43
C THR A 386 -4.22 14.55 -20.61
N THR A 387 -5.11 15.26 -21.27
CA THR A 387 -6.25 15.95 -20.67
C THR A 387 -7.55 15.44 -21.28
N PHE A 388 -8.63 15.54 -20.50
CA PHE A 388 -9.96 15.08 -20.90
C PHE A 388 -11.01 16.15 -20.66
N ASP A 389 -11.92 16.32 -21.62
CA ASP A 389 -13.14 17.09 -21.45
C ASP A 389 -14.32 16.15 -21.19
N TRP A 390 -15.20 16.58 -20.27
CA TRP A 390 -16.37 15.81 -19.85
C TRP A 390 -17.65 16.54 -20.15
N VAL A 391 -18.62 15.84 -20.73
CA VAL A 391 -19.98 16.36 -20.96
C VAL A 391 -21.00 15.35 -20.45
N ILE A 392 -21.86 15.77 -19.52
CA ILE A 392 -23.05 14.98 -19.17
C ILE A 392 -24.04 15.11 -20.33
N THR A 393 -24.31 14.02 -21.01
CA THR A 393 -25.13 13.99 -22.22
C THR A 393 -26.57 13.64 -21.97
N ASP A 394 -26.84 12.85 -20.94
CA ASP A 394 -28.16 12.37 -20.57
C ASP A 394 -28.24 12.05 -19.08
N THR A 395 -29.42 12.26 -18.50
CA THR A 395 -29.74 11.83 -17.14
C THR A 395 -31.22 11.40 -17.07
N SER A 396 -31.45 10.25 -16.44
CA SER A 396 -32.82 9.77 -16.19
C SER A 396 -33.51 10.51 -15.06
N VAL A 397 -32.78 11.30 -14.28
CA VAL A 397 -33.31 12.03 -13.12
C VAL A 397 -33.22 13.53 -13.36
N LYS A 398 -34.27 14.23 -12.99
CA LYS A 398 -34.36 15.70 -13.05
C LYS A 398 -34.12 16.28 -11.67
N GLU A 399 -33.58 17.52 -11.62
CA GLU A 399 -33.47 18.27 -10.38
C GLU A 399 -34.81 18.33 -9.64
N GLY A 400 -34.79 18.05 -8.34
CA GLY A 400 -36.02 17.99 -7.51
C GLY A 400 -36.83 16.71 -7.62
N ALA A 401 -36.37 15.70 -8.36
CA ALA A 401 -37.05 14.41 -8.40
C ALA A 401 -36.97 13.70 -7.05
N VAL A 402 -38.07 13.03 -6.66
CA VAL A 402 -38.05 12.12 -5.52
C VAL A 402 -37.60 10.76 -6.01
N LEU A 403 -36.61 10.18 -5.35
CA LEU A 403 -36.09 8.85 -5.66
C LEU A 403 -36.68 7.84 -4.68
N GLU A 404 -37.13 6.72 -5.23
CA GLU A 404 -37.59 5.57 -4.46
C GLU A 404 -36.46 4.54 -4.34
N ALA A 405 -36.55 3.64 -3.37
CA ALA A 405 -35.49 2.68 -3.08
C ALA A 405 -35.08 1.76 -4.26
N ASP A 406 -36.04 1.51 -5.18
CA ASP A 406 -35.84 0.63 -6.33
C ASP A 406 -35.54 1.39 -7.63
N ASP A 407 -35.42 2.72 -7.58
CA ASP A 407 -35.13 3.52 -8.76
C ASP A 407 -33.72 3.28 -9.29
N THR A 408 -33.63 3.22 -10.62
CA THR A 408 -32.35 3.14 -11.31
C THR A 408 -32.02 4.48 -11.95
N ILE A 409 -30.94 5.10 -11.50
CA ILE A 409 -30.41 6.33 -12.09
C ILE A 409 -29.47 5.95 -13.23
N LYS A 410 -29.71 6.57 -14.40
CA LYS A 410 -28.82 6.47 -15.56
C LYS A 410 -28.26 7.85 -15.88
N ILE A 411 -26.95 7.92 -16.00
CA ILE A 411 -26.24 9.14 -16.39
C ILE A 411 -25.35 8.79 -17.57
N GLY A 412 -25.53 9.51 -18.67
CA GLY A 412 -24.66 9.44 -19.84
C GLY A 412 -23.55 10.48 -19.73
N VAL A 413 -22.32 10.07 -19.92
CA VAL A 413 -21.15 10.95 -19.93
C VAL A 413 -20.36 10.70 -21.21
N THR A 414 -20.00 11.77 -21.92
CA THR A 414 -19.03 11.71 -23.01
C THR A 414 -17.71 12.23 -22.47
N VAL A 415 -16.67 11.42 -22.55
CA VAL A 415 -15.29 11.76 -22.24
C VAL A 415 -14.52 11.90 -23.54
N THR A 416 -13.86 13.04 -23.73
CA THR A 416 -13.07 13.34 -24.93
C THR A 416 -11.63 13.60 -24.52
N ASN A 417 -10.69 12.81 -25.05
CA ASN A 417 -9.27 13.10 -24.90
C ASN A 417 -8.91 14.35 -25.71
N THR A 418 -8.40 15.37 -25.06
CA THR A 418 -8.06 16.68 -25.63
C THR A 418 -6.55 16.95 -25.71
N GLY A 419 -5.72 16.02 -25.18
CA GLY A 419 -4.27 16.15 -25.23
C GLY A 419 -3.62 15.28 -26.30
N ASP A 420 -2.29 15.21 -26.26
CA ASP A 420 -1.47 14.59 -27.29
C ASP A 420 -1.16 13.10 -27.04
N TYR A 421 -1.41 12.60 -25.84
CA TYR A 421 -1.14 11.21 -25.47
C TYR A 421 -2.42 10.39 -25.44
N ALA A 422 -2.32 9.11 -25.79
CA ALA A 422 -3.39 8.16 -25.50
C ALA A 422 -3.49 7.96 -23.98
N GLY A 423 -4.71 7.91 -23.45
CA GLY A 423 -4.93 7.75 -22.02
C GLY A 423 -6.31 7.18 -21.71
N LYS A 424 -6.52 6.83 -20.47
CA LYS A 424 -7.79 6.37 -19.91
C LYS A 424 -8.23 7.37 -18.85
N GLU A 425 -9.54 7.46 -18.64
CA GLU A 425 -10.13 8.36 -17.64
C GLU A 425 -11.20 7.63 -16.84
N VAL A 426 -11.34 7.96 -15.55
CA VAL A 426 -12.28 7.33 -14.65
C VAL A 426 -13.42 8.28 -14.32
N VAL A 427 -14.62 7.92 -14.76
CA VAL A 427 -15.85 8.65 -14.39
C VAL A 427 -16.32 8.18 -13.03
N GLN A 428 -16.30 9.08 -12.04
CA GLN A 428 -16.72 8.81 -10.68
C GLN A 428 -18.08 9.49 -10.43
N LEU A 429 -19.05 8.72 -9.93
CA LEU A 429 -20.36 9.21 -9.54
C LEU A 429 -20.50 9.16 -8.02
N TYR A 430 -20.71 10.30 -7.41
CA TYR A 430 -20.90 10.44 -5.97
C TYR A 430 -22.37 10.69 -5.62
N MET A 431 -22.80 10.15 -4.51
CA MET A 431 -24.10 10.43 -3.90
C MET A 431 -23.87 11.01 -2.52
N GLN A 432 -24.43 12.18 -2.27
CA GLN A 432 -24.42 12.82 -0.96
C GLN A 432 -25.74 12.51 -0.24
N SER A 433 -25.65 11.80 0.89
CA SER A 433 -26.79 11.60 1.80
C SER A 433 -26.89 12.79 2.76
N PRO A 434 -28.11 13.18 3.16
CA PRO A 434 -28.26 14.20 4.18
C PRO A 434 -27.66 13.75 5.52
N TYR A 435 -26.90 14.62 6.15
CA TYR A 435 -26.47 14.43 7.55
C TYR A 435 -27.68 14.63 8.47
N THR A 436 -27.93 13.68 9.35
CA THR A 436 -29.15 13.65 10.18
C THR A 436 -28.83 13.43 11.66
N ALA A 437 -29.87 13.53 12.50
CA ALA A 437 -29.72 13.26 13.94
C ALA A 437 -29.37 11.77 14.27
N TYR A 438 -29.32 10.89 13.29
CA TYR A 438 -28.84 9.50 13.46
C TYR A 438 -27.35 9.36 13.21
N ASP A 439 -26.73 10.38 12.63
CA ASP A 439 -25.29 10.41 12.39
C ASP A 439 -24.55 10.76 13.68
N ILE A 440 -23.29 10.39 13.76
CA ILE A 440 -22.47 10.64 14.93
C ILE A 440 -22.14 12.14 15.01
N GLU A 441 -22.30 12.71 16.23
CA GLU A 441 -21.91 14.10 16.51
C GLU A 441 -20.39 14.25 16.69
#